data_ce56cd65939f91c70cb4ebe951443673
#
_entry.id   ce56cd65939f91c70cb4ebe951443673
#
_cell.length_a   1.000
_cell.length_b   1.000
_cell.length_c   1.000
_cell.angle_alpha   90.00
_cell.angle_beta   90.00
_cell.angle_gamma   90.00
#
_symmetry.space_group_name_H-M   'P 1'
#
loop_
_entity.id
_entity.type
_entity.pdbx_description
1 polymer ?
#
loop_
_entity_poly.entity_id
_entity_poly.type
_entity_poly.pdbx_seq_one_letter_code
_entity_poly.pdbx_strand_id
1 'polypeptide(L)'
;MGAGLIRSVGAGVVLALGAAVVPAHAAQPVVVAVDGTLCDLTKTLAAGAASVTCLIPPGGDPHSYRLKPSDRSQIAKSDLVLHIGFGLTPSARKLQSPGTVVAVGEVALPSYGGSDPHVWHDPANSAAMVRVISRSLSPVLAASERSALRQRTAQAVAVFQSLQGWEAKQFNALPSAQRVLVTAHRTYSHLANRFGLVEIAMLDSHTTGGVLRP
;
A
#
# COMPACT_ATOMS: atom_id res chain seq x y z
N MET A 1 -0.50 23.78 92.40
CA MET A 1 0.21 22.67 91.82
C MET A 1 -0.69 22.08 90.79
N GLY A 2 -0.49 22.37 89.50
CA GLY A 2 -1.33 21.87 88.40
C GLY A 2 -0.44 21.48 87.27
N ALA A 3 -0.37 20.21 87.00
CA ALA A 3 0.42 19.63 85.93
C ALA A 3 -0.41 19.71 84.62
N GLY A 4 0.11 20.44 83.62
CA GLY A 4 -0.49 20.52 82.30
C GLY A 4 -0.03 19.37 81.42
N LEU A 5 -0.99 18.64 80.86
CA LEU A 5 -0.79 17.53 79.94
C LEU A 5 -0.68 18.06 78.49
N ILE A 6 0.48 17.98 77.92
CA ILE A 6 0.68 18.33 76.48
C ILE A 6 0.32 17.09 75.62
N ARG A 7 -0.77 17.24 74.80
CA ARG A 7 -1.16 16.26 73.77
C ARG A 7 -0.42 16.61 72.49
N SER A 8 0.50 15.76 72.06
CA SER A 8 1.12 15.78 70.76
C SER A 8 0.18 15.18 69.74
N VAL A 9 -0.24 15.97 68.75
CA VAL A 9 -0.99 15.53 67.58
C VAL A 9 0.05 15.14 66.49
N GLY A 10 0.21 13.87 66.24
CA GLY A 10 1.01 13.36 65.15
C GLY A 10 0.25 13.47 63.84
N ALA A 11 0.74 14.33 62.93
CA ALA A 11 0.23 14.40 61.55
C ALA A 11 0.82 13.25 60.75
N GLY A 12 0.00 12.26 60.45
CA GLY A 12 0.35 11.17 59.52
C GLY A 12 0.30 11.63 58.07
N VAL A 13 1.43 11.71 57.39
CA VAL A 13 1.51 11.98 55.95
C VAL A 13 1.19 10.66 55.23
N VAL A 14 0.03 10.56 54.58
CA VAL A 14 -0.32 9.47 53.66
C VAL A 14 0.30 9.76 52.32
N LEU A 15 1.42 9.10 51.95
CA LEU A 15 1.94 9.07 50.58
C LEU A 15 1.03 8.20 49.73
N ALA A 16 0.18 8.84 48.90
CA ALA A 16 -0.53 8.12 47.82
C ALA A 16 0.47 7.81 46.69
N LEU A 17 0.93 6.58 46.60
CA LEU A 17 1.61 6.05 45.38
C LEU A 17 0.59 6.03 44.27
N GLY A 18 0.59 7.05 43.40
CA GLY A 18 -0.09 7.02 42.12
C GLY A 18 0.60 6.01 41.21
N ALA A 19 0.01 4.84 41.02
CA ALA A 19 0.44 3.92 39.98
C ALA A 19 0.24 4.58 38.62
N ALA A 20 1.31 5.02 37.97
CA ALA A 20 1.29 5.49 36.60
C ALA A 20 0.87 4.28 35.72
N VAL A 21 -0.38 4.32 35.22
CA VAL A 21 -0.85 3.38 34.22
C VAL A 21 -0.09 3.71 32.93
N VAL A 22 1.01 2.98 32.67
CA VAL A 22 1.68 3.01 31.37
C VAL A 22 0.68 2.43 30.37
N PRO A 23 0.22 3.20 29.35
CA PRO A 23 -0.67 2.66 28.35
C PRO A 23 0.06 1.49 27.66
N ALA A 24 -0.53 0.31 27.72
CA ALA A 24 -0.04 -0.84 26.95
C ALA A 24 -0.03 -0.40 25.48
N HIS A 25 1.16 -0.30 24.88
CA HIS A 25 1.29 -0.05 23.45
C HIS A 25 0.63 -1.25 22.76
N ALA A 26 -0.55 -1.05 22.19
CA ALA A 26 -1.15 -2.08 21.34
C ALA A 26 -0.14 -2.43 20.24
N ALA A 27 0.06 -3.73 20.01
CA ALA A 27 0.97 -4.19 18.97
C ALA A 27 0.57 -3.54 17.63
N GLN A 28 1.55 -3.02 16.90
CA GLN A 28 1.29 -2.43 15.59
C GLN A 28 0.67 -3.48 14.66
N PRO A 29 -0.38 -3.14 13.88
CA PRO A 29 -0.92 -4.04 12.90
C PRO A 29 0.13 -4.41 11.85
N VAL A 30 0.10 -5.67 11.44
CA VAL A 30 1.02 -6.24 10.45
C VAL A 30 0.35 -6.23 9.09
N VAL A 31 0.96 -5.52 8.14
CA VAL A 31 0.48 -5.42 6.75
C VAL A 31 1.52 -6.05 5.83
N VAL A 32 1.07 -6.93 4.95
CA VAL A 32 1.91 -7.52 3.91
C VAL A 32 1.53 -6.93 2.57
N ALA A 33 2.49 -6.35 1.85
CA ALA A 33 2.36 -5.94 0.45
C ALA A 33 3.16 -6.89 -0.44
N VAL A 34 2.52 -7.45 -1.46
CA VAL A 34 3.15 -8.49 -2.29
C VAL A 34 4.21 -7.89 -3.19
N ASP A 35 3.93 -6.79 -3.86
CA ASP A 35 4.80 -6.15 -4.87
C ASP A 35 5.33 -4.79 -4.41
N GLY A 36 6.34 -4.28 -5.15
CA GLY A 36 7.04 -3.05 -4.81
C GLY A 36 6.16 -1.80 -4.85
N THR A 37 5.25 -1.71 -5.81
CA THR A 37 4.33 -0.56 -5.96
C THR A 37 3.41 -0.45 -4.76
N LEU A 38 2.76 -1.55 -4.37
CA LEU A 38 1.91 -1.57 -3.19
C LEU A 38 2.70 -1.39 -1.90
N CYS A 39 3.92 -1.91 -1.85
CA CYS A 39 4.80 -1.73 -0.70
C CYS A 39 5.07 -0.25 -0.41
N ASP A 40 5.48 0.50 -1.44
CA ASP A 40 5.77 1.94 -1.32
C ASP A 40 4.53 2.75 -0.95
N LEU A 41 3.43 2.56 -1.68
CA LEU A 41 2.16 3.25 -1.39
C LEU A 41 1.65 2.95 0.01
N THR A 42 1.74 1.69 0.45
CA THR A 42 1.27 1.27 1.78
C THR A 42 2.14 1.88 2.89
N LYS A 43 3.46 1.87 2.74
CA LYS A 43 4.37 2.53 3.69
C LYS A 43 4.12 4.02 3.80
N THR A 44 3.94 4.70 2.66
CA THR A 44 3.61 6.12 2.60
C THR A 44 2.31 6.42 3.34
N LEU A 45 1.27 5.64 3.11
CA LEU A 45 -0.03 5.85 3.75
C LEU A 45 -0.03 5.49 5.23
N ALA A 46 0.60 4.37 5.60
CA ALA A 46 0.71 3.95 7.00
C ALA A 46 1.60 4.87 7.83
N ALA A 47 2.69 5.41 7.25
CA ALA A 47 3.64 6.34 7.89
C ALA A 47 4.09 5.87 9.29
N GLY A 48 4.38 4.60 9.45
CA GLY A 48 4.80 3.99 10.70
C GLY A 48 3.67 3.55 11.64
N ALA A 49 2.40 3.81 11.32
CA ALA A 49 1.27 3.34 12.12
C ALA A 49 0.97 1.84 11.96
N ALA A 50 1.59 1.17 10.98
CA ALA A 50 1.57 -0.27 10.76
C ALA A 50 2.98 -0.77 10.41
N SER A 51 3.26 -2.03 10.76
CA SER A 51 4.45 -2.75 10.30
C SER A 51 4.20 -3.29 8.90
N VAL A 52 4.85 -2.72 7.88
CA VAL A 52 4.65 -3.09 6.47
C VAL A 52 5.80 -3.96 5.99
N THR A 53 5.47 -5.20 5.64
CA THR A 53 6.40 -6.17 5.03
C THR A 53 6.18 -6.25 3.53
N CYS A 54 7.27 -6.15 2.75
CA CYS A 54 7.27 -6.28 1.30
C CYS A 54 7.79 -7.67 0.92
N LEU A 55 7.01 -8.48 0.21
CA LEU A 55 7.42 -9.85 -0.12
C LEU A 55 8.42 -9.89 -1.27
N ILE A 56 8.13 -9.19 -2.34
CA ILE A 56 9.05 -9.11 -3.49
C ILE A 56 10.10 -8.07 -3.20
N PRO A 57 11.40 -8.46 -3.14
CA PRO A 57 12.47 -7.50 -2.88
C PRO A 57 12.65 -6.52 -4.05
N PRO A 58 13.32 -5.37 -3.84
CA PRO A 58 13.68 -4.46 -4.91
C PRO A 58 14.38 -5.18 -6.06
N GLY A 59 13.94 -4.90 -7.30
CA GLY A 59 14.44 -5.56 -8.52
C GLY A 59 13.89 -6.96 -8.78
N GLY A 60 13.06 -7.52 -7.88
CA GLY A 60 12.39 -8.79 -8.12
C GLY A 60 11.26 -8.67 -9.14
N ASP A 61 11.16 -9.65 -10.04
CA ASP A 61 10.10 -9.71 -11.05
C ASP A 61 8.81 -10.32 -10.48
N PRO A 62 7.70 -9.56 -10.40
CA PRO A 62 6.44 -10.05 -9.87
C PRO A 62 5.82 -11.18 -10.70
N HIS A 63 6.08 -11.24 -12.00
CA HIS A 63 5.50 -12.24 -12.89
C HIS A 63 6.05 -13.64 -12.64
N SER A 64 7.31 -13.73 -12.25
CA SER A 64 8.00 -15.00 -12.00
C SER A 64 8.15 -15.32 -10.51
N TYR A 65 7.77 -14.40 -9.62
CA TYR A 65 7.96 -14.56 -8.18
C TYR A 65 7.16 -15.75 -7.63
N ARG A 66 7.86 -16.60 -6.87
CA ARG A 66 7.27 -17.75 -6.17
C ARG A 66 7.31 -17.50 -4.68
N LEU A 67 6.14 -17.56 -4.03
CA LEU A 67 6.04 -17.42 -2.58
C LEU A 67 6.86 -18.48 -1.85
N LYS A 68 7.80 -18.03 -1.03
CA LYS A 68 8.66 -18.86 -0.18
C LYS A 68 7.90 -19.30 1.10
N PRO A 69 8.37 -20.32 1.83
CA PRO A 69 7.81 -20.67 3.14
C PRO A 69 7.82 -19.51 4.14
N SER A 70 8.88 -18.67 4.13
CA SER A 70 8.96 -17.44 4.93
C SER A 70 7.84 -16.45 4.62
N ASP A 71 7.50 -16.26 3.33
CA ASP A 71 6.44 -15.34 2.90
C ASP A 71 5.08 -15.81 3.40
N ARG A 72 4.83 -17.13 3.28
CA ARG A 72 3.60 -17.75 3.81
C ARG A 72 3.48 -17.58 5.32
N SER A 73 4.59 -17.68 6.05
CA SER A 73 4.62 -17.44 7.50
C SER A 73 4.30 -15.99 7.85
N GLN A 74 4.76 -15.02 7.06
CA GLN A 74 4.45 -13.60 7.24
C GLN A 74 2.98 -13.31 6.92
N ILE A 75 2.46 -13.85 5.81
CA ILE A 75 1.04 -13.76 5.43
C ILE A 75 0.14 -14.33 6.52
N ALA A 76 0.49 -15.48 7.09
CA ALA A 76 -0.30 -16.14 8.15
C ALA A 76 -0.37 -15.33 9.46
N LYS A 77 0.51 -14.35 9.64
CA LYS A 77 0.56 -13.48 10.84
C LYS A 77 0.07 -12.06 10.57
N SER A 78 -0.37 -11.77 9.34
CA SER A 78 -0.77 -10.43 8.95
C SER A 78 -2.25 -10.14 9.19
N ASP A 79 -2.55 -8.90 9.53
CA ASP A 79 -3.91 -8.37 9.64
C ASP A 79 -4.47 -7.99 8.27
N LEU A 80 -3.59 -7.63 7.33
CA LEU A 80 -3.94 -7.19 5.98
C LEU A 80 -2.89 -7.64 4.97
N VAL A 81 -3.34 -8.22 3.86
CA VAL A 81 -2.50 -8.55 2.69
C VAL A 81 -2.99 -7.79 1.48
N LEU A 82 -2.08 -7.12 0.79
CA LEU A 82 -2.34 -6.34 -0.42
C LEU A 82 -1.57 -6.92 -1.60
N HIS A 83 -2.24 -7.18 -2.72
CA HIS A 83 -1.65 -7.54 -4.01
C HIS A 83 -2.35 -6.80 -5.14
N ILE A 84 -1.70 -6.63 -6.28
CA ILE A 84 -2.31 -5.89 -7.42
C ILE A 84 -3.57 -6.61 -7.93
N GLY A 85 -3.57 -7.92 -8.03
CA GLY A 85 -4.59 -8.66 -8.75
C GLY A 85 -4.23 -8.83 -10.23
N PHE A 86 -5.23 -9.07 -11.09
CA PHE A 86 -5.09 -9.28 -12.54
C PHE A 86 -4.01 -10.30 -12.94
N GLY A 87 -3.59 -11.14 -11.99
CA GLY A 87 -2.56 -12.16 -12.21
C GLY A 87 -1.14 -11.62 -12.33
N LEU A 88 -0.84 -10.38 -11.90
CA LEU A 88 0.51 -9.81 -11.89
C LEU A 88 1.51 -10.78 -11.23
N THR A 89 1.17 -11.28 -10.05
CA THR A 89 1.95 -12.30 -9.34
C THR A 89 1.16 -13.59 -9.28
N PRO A 90 1.41 -14.57 -10.17
CA PRO A 90 0.59 -15.79 -10.26
C PRO A 90 0.52 -16.58 -8.96
N SER A 91 1.60 -16.60 -8.17
CA SER A 91 1.64 -17.28 -6.87
C SER A 91 0.75 -16.60 -5.80
N ALA A 92 0.33 -15.35 -6.02
CA ALA A 92 -0.56 -14.61 -5.14
C ALA A 92 -2.06 -14.77 -5.46
N ARG A 93 -2.42 -15.46 -6.54
CA ARG A 93 -3.84 -15.62 -6.96
C ARG A 93 -4.73 -16.33 -5.93
N LYS A 94 -4.16 -17.17 -5.09
CA LYS A 94 -4.90 -17.99 -4.11
C LYS A 94 -4.36 -17.75 -2.70
N LEU A 95 -3.99 -16.49 -2.41
CA LEU A 95 -3.55 -16.13 -1.07
C LEU A 95 -4.69 -16.32 -0.07
N GLN A 96 -4.36 -16.98 1.03
CA GLN A 96 -5.23 -17.12 2.20
C GLN A 96 -4.47 -16.55 3.39
N SER A 97 -5.15 -15.74 4.17
CA SER A 97 -4.67 -15.16 5.42
C SER A 97 -5.80 -15.19 6.45
N PRO A 98 -5.50 -15.32 7.75
CA PRO A 98 -6.50 -15.05 8.81
C PRO A 98 -7.02 -13.61 8.76
N GLY A 99 -6.17 -12.67 8.29
CA GLY A 99 -6.55 -11.29 8.04
C GLY A 99 -7.23 -11.08 6.68
N THR A 100 -7.48 -9.84 6.36
CA THR A 100 -8.11 -9.45 5.08
C THR A 100 -7.12 -9.52 3.93
N VAL A 101 -7.52 -10.10 2.80
CA VAL A 101 -6.75 -10.10 1.54
C VAL A 101 -7.46 -9.23 0.51
N VAL A 102 -6.73 -8.28 -0.11
CA VAL A 102 -7.29 -7.32 -1.07
C VAL A 102 -6.50 -7.31 -2.38
N ALA A 103 -7.17 -7.59 -3.48
CA ALA A 103 -6.66 -7.36 -4.84
C ALA A 103 -6.87 -5.89 -5.22
N VAL A 104 -5.89 -5.04 -4.87
CA VAL A 104 -6.03 -3.58 -4.88
C VAL A 104 -6.38 -3.03 -6.26
N GLY A 105 -5.73 -3.52 -7.32
CA GLY A 105 -6.02 -3.10 -8.69
C GLY A 105 -7.41 -3.51 -9.14
N GLU A 106 -7.83 -4.74 -8.84
CA GLU A 106 -9.17 -5.24 -9.20
C GLU A 106 -10.27 -4.46 -8.47
N VAL A 107 -10.08 -4.14 -7.18
CA VAL A 107 -11.02 -3.32 -6.40
C VAL A 107 -11.02 -1.86 -6.87
N ALA A 108 -9.87 -1.34 -7.32
CA ALA A 108 -9.77 0.03 -7.84
C ALA A 108 -10.42 0.18 -9.22
N LEU A 109 -10.45 -0.88 -10.02
CA LEU A 109 -10.87 -0.90 -11.42
C LEU A 109 -11.91 -2.01 -11.69
N PRO A 110 -13.07 -2.00 -11.03
CA PRO A 110 -14.03 -3.12 -11.07
C PRO A 110 -14.64 -3.36 -12.46
N SER A 111 -14.61 -2.37 -13.35
CA SER A 111 -15.12 -2.48 -14.71
C SER A 111 -14.02 -2.79 -15.75
N TYR A 112 -12.78 -2.98 -15.32
CA TYR A 112 -11.70 -3.29 -16.24
C TYR A 112 -11.76 -4.77 -16.66
N GLY A 113 -12.12 -5.01 -17.91
CA GLY A 113 -12.21 -6.36 -18.51
C GLY A 113 -10.95 -6.80 -19.25
N GLY A 114 -9.86 -6.04 -19.19
CA GLY A 114 -8.59 -6.36 -19.86
C GLY A 114 -7.70 -7.30 -19.04
N SER A 115 -6.55 -7.65 -19.62
CA SER A 115 -5.58 -8.58 -19.04
C SER A 115 -4.25 -7.94 -18.62
N ASP A 116 -4.04 -6.64 -18.88
CA ASP A 116 -2.83 -5.94 -18.47
C ASP A 116 -2.85 -5.66 -16.96
N PRO A 117 -1.99 -6.30 -16.14
CA PRO A 117 -1.96 -6.10 -14.70
C PRO A 117 -1.23 -4.83 -14.28
N HIS A 118 -0.55 -4.11 -15.20
CA HIS A 118 0.31 -2.95 -14.91
C HIS A 118 -0.52 -1.66 -14.78
N VAL A 119 -1.59 -1.73 -14.00
CA VAL A 119 -2.61 -0.68 -13.90
C VAL A 119 -2.09 0.64 -13.33
N TRP A 120 -1.00 0.61 -12.55
CA TRP A 120 -0.41 1.77 -11.87
C TRP A 120 0.28 2.76 -12.80
N HIS A 121 0.54 2.40 -14.05
CA HIS A 121 1.12 3.31 -15.04
C HIS A 121 0.15 4.39 -15.53
N ASP A 122 -1.14 4.25 -15.26
CA ASP A 122 -2.10 5.36 -15.38
C ASP A 122 -2.24 6.05 -14.01
N PRO A 123 -1.89 7.35 -13.89
CA PRO A 123 -1.98 8.07 -12.61
C PRO A 123 -3.40 8.11 -12.02
N ALA A 124 -4.44 8.08 -12.85
CA ALA A 124 -5.82 8.01 -12.36
C ALA A 124 -6.11 6.67 -11.67
N ASN A 125 -5.57 5.57 -12.22
CA ASN A 125 -5.64 4.25 -11.60
C ASN A 125 -4.86 4.22 -10.28
N SER A 126 -3.65 4.78 -10.26
CA SER A 126 -2.84 4.90 -9.05
C SER A 126 -3.54 5.69 -7.96
N ALA A 127 -4.21 6.80 -8.30
CA ALA A 127 -5.04 7.55 -7.36
C ALA A 127 -6.22 6.71 -6.82
N ALA A 128 -6.83 5.87 -7.65
CA ALA A 128 -7.89 4.94 -7.22
C ALA A 128 -7.32 3.85 -6.28
N MET A 129 -6.15 3.27 -6.60
CA MET A 129 -5.46 2.29 -5.76
C MET A 129 -5.10 2.88 -4.39
N VAL A 130 -4.60 4.12 -4.33
CA VAL A 130 -4.35 4.85 -3.06
C VAL A 130 -5.59 4.87 -2.18
N ARG A 131 -6.77 5.16 -2.76
CA ARG A 131 -8.04 5.15 -2.01
C ARG A 131 -8.41 3.75 -1.51
N VAL A 132 -8.14 2.71 -2.31
CA VAL A 132 -8.39 1.31 -1.90
C VAL A 132 -7.49 0.94 -0.72
N ILE A 133 -6.18 1.20 -0.82
CA ILE A 133 -5.21 0.94 0.25
C ILE A 133 -5.62 1.67 1.53
N SER A 134 -5.99 2.94 1.44
CA SER A 134 -6.44 3.74 2.59
C SER A 134 -7.68 3.14 3.26
N ARG A 135 -8.69 2.74 2.47
CA ARG A 135 -9.89 2.07 3.02
C ARG A 135 -9.55 0.74 3.70
N SER A 136 -8.58 0.00 3.15
CA SER A 136 -8.14 -1.29 3.72
C SER A 136 -7.32 -1.11 5.00
N LEU A 137 -6.50 -0.06 5.08
CA LEU A 137 -5.74 0.29 6.29
C LEU A 137 -6.62 0.81 7.43
N SER A 138 -7.68 1.56 7.11
CA SER A 138 -8.50 2.24 8.12
C SER A 138 -9.06 1.35 9.23
N PRO A 139 -9.57 0.13 8.98
CA PRO A 139 -10.07 -0.74 10.04
C PRO A 139 -8.97 -1.37 10.89
N VAL A 140 -7.77 -1.59 10.34
CA VAL A 140 -6.65 -2.24 11.07
C VAL A 140 -5.84 -1.25 11.88
N LEU A 141 -5.82 0.04 11.52
CA LEU A 141 -5.13 1.09 12.27
C LEU A 141 -5.93 1.55 13.50
N ALA A 142 -5.22 2.03 14.52
CA ALA A 142 -5.84 2.67 15.67
C ALA A 142 -6.74 3.85 15.24
N ALA A 143 -7.82 4.08 15.97
CA ALA A 143 -8.78 5.14 15.64
C ALA A 143 -8.14 6.54 15.58
N SER A 144 -7.13 6.80 16.42
CA SER A 144 -6.33 8.03 16.44
C SER A 144 -5.58 8.29 15.13
N GLU A 145 -5.16 7.22 14.40
CA GLU A 145 -4.41 7.33 13.16
C GLU A 145 -5.27 7.65 11.93
N ARG A 146 -6.58 7.44 12.02
CA ARG A 146 -7.47 7.55 10.84
C ARG A 146 -7.56 8.95 10.26
N SER A 147 -7.42 9.99 11.09
CA SER A 147 -7.41 11.38 10.59
C SER A 147 -6.15 11.66 9.77
N ALA A 148 -4.98 11.28 10.29
CA ALA A 148 -3.70 11.40 9.58
C ALA A 148 -3.67 10.55 8.31
N LEU A 149 -4.24 9.33 8.33
CA LEU A 149 -4.39 8.49 7.13
C LEU A 149 -5.21 9.20 6.04
N ARG A 150 -6.34 9.83 6.40
CA ARG A 150 -7.15 10.59 5.43
C ARG A 150 -6.37 11.75 4.80
N GLN A 151 -5.57 12.48 5.60
CA GLN A 151 -4.73 13.57 5.09
C GLN A 151 -3.67 13.06 4.12
N ARG A 152 -2.92 12.00 4.49
CA ARG A 152 -1.92 11.38 3.60
C ARG A 152 -2.55 10.83 2.32
N THR A 153 -3.75 10.26 2.42
CA THR A 153 -4.53 9.80 1.26
C THR A 153 -4.85 10.94 0.31
N ALA A 154 -5.35 12.07 0.84
CA ALA A 154 -5.67 13.24 0.02
C ALA A 154 -4.42 13.81 -0.67
N GLN A 155 -3.30 13.88 0.05
CA GLN A 155 -2.02 14.34 -0.49
C GLN A 155 -1.51 13.41 -1.61
N ALA A 156 -1.50 12.09 -1.39
CA ALA A 156 -1.07 11.12 -2.39
C ALA A 156 -1.96 11.17 -3.65
N VAL A 157 -3.28 11.29 -3.48
CA VAL A 157 -4.21 11.45 -4.60
C VAL A 157 -3.92 12.73 -5.38
N ALA A 158 -3.66 13.85 -4.70
CA ALA A 158 -3.33 15.13 -5.35
C ALA A 158 -2.02 15.04 -6.14
N VAL A 159 -1.02 14.30 -5.65
CA VAL A 159 0.24 14.04 -6.39
C VAL A 159 -0.05 13.32 -7.71
N PHE A 160 -0.84 12.24 -7.69
CA PHE A 160 -1.18 11.52 -8.92
C PHE A 160 -2.02 12.35 -9.89
N GLN A 161 -2.93 13.20 -9.38
CA GLN A 161 -3.69 14.13 -10.22
C GLN A 161 -2.79 15.17 -10.89
N SER A 162 -1.80 15.69 -10.15
CA SER A 162 -0.81 16.62 -10.69
C SER A 162 0.09 15.94 -11.72
N LEU A 163 0.50 14.69 -11.47
CA LEU A 163 1.27 13.88 -12.40
C LEU A 163 0.50 13.67 -13.71
N GLN A 164 -0.79 13.29 -13.62
CA GLN A 164 -1.63 13.13 -14.81
C GLN A 164 -1.69 14.40 -15.66
N GLY A 165 -1.85 15.57 -15.02
CA GLY A 165 -1.86 16.84 -15.73
C GLY A 165 -0.52 17.19 -16.37
N TRP A 166 0.58 16.86 -15.71
CA TRP A 166 1.92 17.05 -16.24
C TRP A 166 2.19 16.11 -17.43
N GLU A 167 1.91 14.81 -17.29
CA GLU A 167 2.06 13.82 -18.36
C GLU A 167 1.23 14.17 -19.59
N ALA A 168 -0.02 14.60 -19.39
CA ALA A 168 -0.86 15.06 -20.49
C ALA A 168 -0.21 16.20 -21.29
N LYS A 169 0.40 17.16 -20.61
CA LYS A 169 1.14 18.26 -21.29
C LYS A 169 2.34 17.75 -22.06
N GLN A 170 3.13 16.83 -21.47
CA GLN A 170 4.32 16.28 -22.11
C GLN A 170 3.96 15.48 -23.37
N PHE A 171 3.02 14.54 -23.24
CA PHE A 171 2.63 13.68 -24.37
C PHE A 171 1.88 14.44 -25.47
N ASN A 172 1.07 15.44 -25.11
CA ASN A 172 0.37 16.27 -26.10
C ASN A 172 1.32 17.19 -26.87
N ALA A 173 2.49 17.53 -26.31
CA ALA A 173 3.52 18.30 -27.01
C ALA A 173 4.24 17.48 -28.10
N LEU A 174 4.18 16.14 -28.05
CA LEU A 174 4.80 15.30 -29.07
C LEU A 174 3.95 15.28 -30.36
N PRO A 175 4.57 15.38 -31.54
CA PRO A 175 3.92 15.09 -32.80
C PRO A 175 3.30 13.68 -32.78
N SER A 176 2.18 13.49 -33.44
CA SER A 176 1.46 12.19 -33.44
C SER A 176 2.34 11.02 -33.88
N ALA A 177 3.19 11.23 -34.88
CA ALA A 177 4.13 10.22 -35.37
C ALA A 177 5.22 9.82 -34.34
N GLN A 178 5.43 10.61 -33.30
CA GLN A 178 6.41 10.34 -32.23
C GLN A 178 5.77 9.78 -30.95
N ARG A 179 4.45 9.61 -30.92
CA ARG A 179 3.71 9.03 -29.78
C ARG A 179 3.81 7.52 -29.79
N VAL A 180 5.01 7.00 -29.89
CA VAL A 180 5.29 5.54 -29.91
C VAL A 180 6.18 5.19 -28.72
N LEU A 181 5.80 4.17 -27.99
CA LEU A 181 6.52 3.64 -26.84
C LEU A 181 6.93 2.19 -27.15
N VAL A 182 8.24 1.95 -27.18
CA VAL A 182 8.78 0.57 -27.37
C VAL A 182 9.11 -0.02 -26.00
N THR A 183 8.58 -1.19 -25.71
CA THR A 183 8.70 -1.86 -24.40
C THR A 183 9.18 -3.29 -24.53
N ALA A 184 9.81 -3.85 -23.49
CA ALA A 184 10.25 -5.24 -23.48
C ALA A 184 9.06 -6.21 -23.53
N HIS A 185 8.03 -5.98 -22.72
CA HIS A 185 6.74 -6.67 -22.75
C HIS A 185 5.62 -5.65 -22.59
N ARG A 186 4.36 -6.03 -22.79
CA ARG A 186 3.22 -5.12 -22.62
C ARG A 186 3.08 -4.69 -21.16
N THR A 187 3.54 -3.49 -20.87
CA THR A 187 3.58 -2.96 -19.50
C THR A 187 2.84 -1.63 -19.37
N TYR A 188 2.79 -0.87 -20.47
CA TYR A 188 2.33 0.51 -20.45
C TYR A 188 1.01 0.73 -21.18
N SER A 189 0.20 -0.33 -21.39
CA SER A 189 -1.07 -0.19 -22.11
C SER A 189 -2.03 0.80 -21.43
N HIS A 190 -2.03 0.86 -20.09
CA HIS A 190 -2.85 1.82 -19.34
C HIS A 190 -2.40 3.27 -19.57
N LEU A 191 -1.09 3.54 -19.55
CA LEU A 191 -0.50 4.84 -19.88
C LEU A 191 -0.80 5.20 -21.34
N ALA A 192 -0.53 4.28 -22.26
CA ALA A 192 -0.72 4.48 -23.69
C ALA A 192 -2.17 4.83 -24.01
N ASN A 193 -3.13 4.10 -23.45
CA ASN A 193 -4.55 4.37 -23.62
C ASN A 193 -4.95 5.72 -23.02
N ARG A 194 -4.38 6.09 -21.86
CA ARG A 194 -4.68 7.37 -21.20
C ARG A 194 -4.27 8.57 -22.03
N PHE A 195 -3.11 8.50 -22.69
CA PHE A 195 -2.49 9.67 -23.33
C PHE A 195 -2.36 9.56 -24.85
N GLY A 196 -3.02 8.58 -25.47
CA GLY A 196 -3.01 8.41 -26.92
C GLY A 196 -1.64 8.05 -27.49
N LEU A 197 -0.90 7.18 -26.78
CA LEU A 197 0.34 6.60 -27.25
C LEU A 197 0.10 5.25 -27.92
N VAL A 198 1.02 4.82 -28.77
CA VAL A 198 1.06 3.48 -29.35
C VAL A 198 2.14 2.67 -28.64
N GLU A 199 1.76 1.62 -27.92
CA GLU A 199 2.71 0.69 -27.32
C GLU A 199 3.11 -0.41 -28.29
N ILE A 200 4.40 -0.54 -28.56
CA ILE A 200 5.01 -1.64 -29.33
C ILE A 200 5.84 -2.48 -28.37
N ALA A 201 5.33 -3.63 -27.98
CA ALA A 201 6.04 -4.54 -27.09
C ALA A 201 6.86 -5.56 -27.91
N MET A 202 8.09 -5.83 -27.45
CA MET A 202 8.96 -6.86 -28.08
C MET A 202 8.44 -8.27 -27.77
N LEU A 203 7.93 -8.51 -26.56
CA LEU A 203 7.25 -9.74 -26.18
C LEU A 203 5.74 -9.54 -26.30
N ASP A 204 5.05 -10.48 -26.98
CA ASP A 204 3.59 -10.40 -27.17
C ASP A 204 2.82 -10.92 -25.97
N SER A 205 3.11 -10.35 -24.81
CA SER A 205 2.42 -10.70 -23.55
C SER A 205 2.51 -9.56 -22.55
N HIS A 206 1.70 -9.64 -21.49
CA HIS A 206 1.82 -8.79 -20.30
C HIS A 206 2.74 -9.41 -19.23
N THR A 207 3.57 -10.36 -19.60
CA THR A 207 4.50 -11.04 -18.71
C THR A 207 5.87 -11.16 -19.38
N THR A 208 6.90 -11.36 -18.56
CA THR A 208 8.29 -11.53 -19.02
C THR A 208 8.54 -12.84 -19.76
N GLY A 209 7.59 -13.79 -19.76
CA GLY A 209 7.68 -15.09 -20.44
C GLY A 209 6.98 -15.14 -21.80
N GLY A 210 6.76 -14.01 -22.45
CA GLY A 210 6.10 -13.95 -23.77
C GLY A 210 6.97 -14.41 -24.93
N VAL A 211 6.37 -14.55 -26.12
CA VAL A 211 7.04 -14.85 -27.38
C VAL A 211 7.46 -13.53 -28.03
N LEU A 212 8.68 -13.50 -28.60
CA LEU A 212 9.15 -12.36 -29.38
C LEU A 212 8.24 -12.15 -30.60
N ARG A 213 7.90 -10.91 -30.88
CA ARG A 213 7.25 -10.53 -32.11
C ARG A 213 8.25 -10.59 -33.27
N PRO A 214 7.86 -11.15 -34.42
CA PRO A 214 8.69 -11.14 -35.61
C PRO A 214 8.91 -9.72 -36.14
#